data_727c2974d327e4fe6b1c6239d2bfdeef
#
_entry.id   727c2974d327e4fe6b1c6239d2bfdeef
#
_cell.length_a   1.000
_cell.length_b   1.000
_cell.length_c   1.000
_cell.angle_alpha   90.00
_cell.angle_beta   90.00
_cell.angle_gamma   90.00
#
_symmetry.space_group_name_H-M   'P 1'
#
loop_
_entity.id
_entity.type
_entity.pdbx_description
1 polymer ?
#
loop_
_entity_poly.entity_id
_entity_poly.type
_entity_poly.pdbx_seq_one_letter_code
_entity_poly.pdbx_strand_id
1 'polypeptide(L)'
;EKAILEAAEREFLTKGFAGARTVSIAEAAGVTHAMLHYYFRTKEHLFERILDDKMRIMGESVLSAFGRPGLPLEERIRGGVEQHFDFIADNPDLPRFIVNEVFSHPERYAAMQTRLSFMAITNC
;
A
#
# COMPACT_ATOMS: atom_id res chain seq x y z
N GLU A 1 -13.94 5.91 11.45
CA GLU A 1 -13.42 5.29 10.22
C GLU A 1 -11.90 5.31 10.17
N LYS A 2 -11.30 6.47 10.44
CA LYS A 2 -9.83 6.62 10.45
C LYS A 2 -9.17 5.71 11.49
N ALA A 3 -9.74 5.60 12.69
CA ALA A 3 -9.20 4.74 13.73
C ALA A 3 -9.23 3.27 13.33
N ILE A 4 -10.27 2.85 12.62
CA ILE A 4 -10.40 1.49 12.10
C ILE A 4 -9.30 1.21 11.07
N LEU A 5 -9.08 2.15 10.14
CA LEU A 5 -8.06 1.99 9.11
C LEU A 5 -6.64 1.90 9.70
N GLU A 6 -6.35 2.74 10.70
CA GLU A 6 -5.04 2.70 11.37
C GLU A 6 -4.82 1.39 12.11
N ALA A 7 -5.83 0.92 12.84
CA ALA A 7 -5.75 -0.35 13.56
C ALA A 7 -5.63 -1.54 12.60
N ALA A 8 -6.39 -1.51 11.51
CA ALA A 8 -6.35 -2.55 10.49
C ALA A 8 -4.99 -2.62 9.80
N GLU A 9 -4.41 -1.47 9.49
CA GLU A 9 -3.09 -1.40 8.88
C GLU A 9 -2.05 -2.11 9.75
N ARG A 10 -2.04 -1.82 11.05
CA ARG A 10 -1.11 -2.48 11.97
C ARG A 10 -1.34 -3.97 12.03
N GLU A 11 -2.60 -4.40 12.09
CA GLU A 11 -2.95 -5.81 12.14
C GLU A 11 -2.48 -6.56 10.88
N PHE A 12 -2.76 -6.00 9.71
CA PHE A 12 -2.37 -6.63 8.44
C PHE A 12 -0.86 -6.61 8.23
N LEU A 13 -0.18 -5.53 8.60
CA LEU A 13 1.28 -5.44 8.46
C LEU A 13 2.01 -6.44 9.36
N THR A 14 1.50 -6.71 10.55
CA THR A 14 2.14 -7.62 11.49
C THR A 14 1.75 -9.08 11.27
N LYS A 15 0.51 -9.36 10.89
CA LYS A 15 -0.03 -10.73 10.81
C LYS A 15 -0.34 -11.20 9.40
N GLY A 16 -0.26 -10.33 8.41
CA GLY A 16 -0.70 -10.64 7.05
C GLY A 16 -2.22 -10.75 6.96
N PHE A 17 -2.73 -10.97 5.76
CA PHE A 17 -4.18 -11.07 5.56
C PHE A 17 -4.78 -12.27 6.29
N ALA A 18 -4.15 -13.44 6.16
CA ALA A 18 -4.70 -14.67 6.73
C ALA A 18 -4.73 -14.65 8.26
N GLY A 19 -3.72 -14.04 8.89
CA GLY A 19 -3.61 -13.99 10.33
C GLY A 19 -4.35 -12.85 11.01
N ALA A 20 -4.78 -11.85 10.25
CA ALA A 20 -5.47 -10.68 10.80
C ALA A 20 -6.91 -11.03 11.17
N ARG A 21 -7.39 -10.47 12.28
CA ARG A 21 -8.74 -10.71 12.78
C ARG A 21 -9.48 -9.40 12.96
N THR A 22 -10.72 -9.36 12.45
CA THR A 22 -11.56 -8.16 12.56
C THR A 22 -11.90 -7.82 14.01
N VAL A 23 -12.03 -8.82 14.87
CA VAL A 23 -12.27 -8.59 16.30
C VAL A 23 -11.10 -7.82 16.94
N SER A 24 -9.87 -8.23 16.62
CA SER A 24 -8.67 -7.54 17.13
C SER A 24 -8.58 -6.12 16.61
N ILE A 25 -8.94 -5.91 15.35
CA ILE A 25 -8.95 -4.58 14.74
C ILE A 25 -9.96 -3.67 15.45
N ALA A 26 -11.16 -4.18 15.70
CA ALA A 26 -12.21 -3.41 16.40
C ALA A 26 -11.75 -3.02 17.80
N GLU A 27 -11.17 -3.95 18.54
CA GLU A 27 -10.65 -3.67 19.88
C GLU A 27 -9.58 -2.60 19.86
N ALA A 28 -8.62 -2.71 18.96
CA ALA A 28 -7.54 -1.74 18.84
C ALA A 28 -8.04 -0.36 18.43
N ALA A 29 -9.09 -0.31 17.62
CA ALA A 29 -9.71 0.96 17.18
C ALA A 29 -10.64 1.58 18.23
N GLY A 30 -10.97 0.84 19.29
CA GLY A 30 -11.88 1.32 20.31
C GLY A 30 -13.33 1.35 19.86
N VAL A 31 -13.72 0.50 18.92
CA VAL A 31 -15.10 0.43 18.40
C VAL A 31 -15.65 -0.98 18.59
N THR A 32 -16.97 -1.11 18.46
CA THR A 32 -17.61 -2.43 18.50
C THR A 32 -17.39 -3.14 17.17
N HIS A 33 -17.45 -4.48 17.20
CA HIS A 33 -17.35 -5.29 15.99
C HIS A 33 -18.49 -4.94 15.00
N ALA A 34 -19.66 -4.64 15.53
CA ALA A 34 -20.80 -4.23 14.70
C ALA A 34 -20.52 -2.90 13.96
N MET A 35 -19.88 -1.94 14.64
CA MET A 35 -19.51 -0.67 14.03
C MET A 35 -18.47 -0.84 12.95
N LEU A 36 -17.48 -1.68 13.18
CA LEU A 36 -16.49 -2.01 12.17
C LEU A 36 -17.18 -2.61 10.94
N HIS A 37 -18.10 -3.54 11.16
CA HIS A 37 -18.84 -4.22 10.08
C HIS A 37 -19.74 -3.24 9.32
N TYR A 38 -20.21 -2.20 9.96
CA TYR A 38 -20.98 -1.15 9.31
C TYR A 38 -20.16 -0.39 8.27
N TYR A 39 -18.92 -0.03 8.60
CA TYR A 39 -18.04 0.70 7.70
C TYR A 39 -17.38 -0.20 6.66
N PHE A 40 -16.95 -1.40 7.07
CA PHE A 40 -16.23 -2.34 6.22
C PHE A 40 -16.86 -3.72 6.38
N ARG A 41 -17.66 -4.11 5.42
CA ARG A 41 -18.50 -5.31 5.53
C ARG A 41 -17.72 -6.61 5.65
N THR A 42 -16.55 -6.70 5.01
CA THR A 42 -15.74 -7.91 5.03
C THR A 42 -14.29 -7.56 5.34
N LYS A 43 -13.54 -8.55 5.81
CA LYS A 43 -12.10 -8.43 6.03
C LYS A 43 -11.40 -8.12 4.69
N GLU A 44 -11.84 -8.75 3.62
CA GLU A 44 -11.32 -8.54 2.27
C GLU A 44 -11.48 -7.09 1.82
N HIS A 45 -12.64 -6.51 2.06
CA HIS A 45 -12.91 -5.13 1.68
C HIS A 45 -12.01 -4.15 2.44
N LEU A 46 -11.84 -4.39 3.75
CA LEU A 46 -10.96 -3.60 4.58
C LEU A 46 -9.51 -3.71 4.12
N PHE A 47 -9.07 -4.92 3.82
CA PHE A 47 -7.73 -5.19 3.32
C PHE A 47 -7.47 -4.50 1.98
N GLU A 48 -8.41 -4.60 1.05
CA GLU A 48 -8.29 -3.96 -0.26
C GLU A 48 -8.17 -2.45 -0.16
N ARG A 49 -8.91 -1.84 0.76
CA ARG A 49 -8.82 -0.40 0.98
C ARG A 49 -7.43 0.00 1.46
N ILE A 50 -6.88 -0.75 2.40
CA ILE A 50 -5.54 -0.48 2.92
C ILE A 50 -4.48 -0.71 1.86
N LEU A 51 -4.60 -1.80 1.11
CA LEU A 51 -3.67 -2.12 0.03
C LEU A 51 -3.67 -1.03 -1.04
N ASP A 52 -4.86 -0.58 -1.45
CA ASP A 52 -4.98 0.50 -2.44
C ASP A 52 -4.32 1.78 -1.94
N ASP A 53 -4.54 2.14 -0.67
CA ASP A 53 -3.92 3.32 -0.09
C ASP A 53 -2.39 3.20 -0.06
N LYS A 54 -1.87 2.03 0.30
CA LYS A 54 -0.42 1.80 0.34
C LYS A 54 0.20 1.77 -1.05
N MET A 55 -0.46 1.15 -2.01
CA MET A 55 0.00 1.12 -3.40
C MET A 55 0.03 2.53 -3.98
N ARG A 56 -0.97 3.34 -3.66
CA ARG A 56 -1.01 4.73 -4.12
C ARG A 56 0.14 5.54 -3.52
N ILE A 57 0.40 5.41 -2.22
CA ILE A 57 1.49 6.11 -1.55
C ILE A 57 2.84 5.70 -2.16
N MET A 58 3.04 4.40 -2.38
CA MET A 58 4.27 3.91 -3.02
C MET A 58 4.41 4.45 -4.44
N GLY A 59 3.33 4.41 -5.22
CA GLY A 59 3.31 4.92 -6.59
C GLY A 59 3.62 6.41 -6.65
N GLU A 60 3.00 7.20 -5.78
CA GLU A 60 3.26 8.64 -5.71
C GLU A 60 4.72 8.92 -5.32
N SER A 61 5.28 8.14 -4.40
CA SER A 61 6.67 8.27 -4.01
C SER A 61 7.61 8.00 -5.18
N VAL A 62 7.36 6.95 -5.95
CA VAL A 62 8.16 6.61 -7.12
C VAL A 62 8.06 7.69 -8.18
N LEU A 63 6.85 8.15 -8.50
CA LEU A 63 6.63 9.21 -9.48
C LEU A 63 7.30 10.50 -9.06
N SER A 64 7.20 10.87 -7.79
CA SER A 64 7.84 12.06 -7.25
C SER A 64 9.37 11.96 -7.34
N ALA A 65 9.92 10.76 -7.05
CA ALA A 65 11.36 10.55 -7.04
C ALA A 65 11.98 10.58 -8.44
N PHE A 66 11.34 9.93 -9.42
CA PHE A 66 11.90 9.73 -10.75
C PHE A 66 11.28 10.60 -11.84
N GLY A 67 10.16 11.27 -11.57
CA GLY A 67 9.43 12.05 -12.55
C GLY A 67 9.69 13.55 -12.54
N ARG A 68 10.83 14.00 -12.03
CA ARG A 68 11.14 15.44 -11.95
C ARG A 68 11.43 16.01 -13.34
N PRO A 69 10.60 16.93 -13.85
CA PRO A 69 10.87 17.54 -15.14
C PRO A 69 12.04 18.51 -15.06
N GLY A 70 12.74 18.69 -16.19
CA GLY A 70 13.81 19.65 -16.29
C GLY A 70 15.18 19.20 -15.82
N LEU A 71 15.29 18.00 -15.26
CA LEU A 71 16.58 17.44 -14.84
C LEU A 71 17.11 16.47 -15.89
N PRO A 72 18.45 16.41 -16.10
CA PRO A 72 19.03 15.35 -16.91
C PRO A 72 18.67 13.98 -16.37
N LEU A 73 18.59 12.98 -17.26
CA LEU A 73 18.21 11.63 -16.90
C LEU A 73 19.08 11.05 -15.78
N GLU A 74 20.39 11.27 -15.87
CA GLU A 74 21.34 10.77 -14.88
C GLU A 74 21.06 11.32 -13.48
N GLU A 75 20.83 12.63 -13.38
CA GLU A 75 20.50 13.26 -12.09
C GLU A 75 19.13 12.82 -11.59
N ARG A 76 18.18 12.62 -12.50
CA ARG A 76 16.84 12.14 -12.14
C ARG A 76 16.91 10.74 -11.53
N ILE A 77 17.69 9.86 -12.12
CA ILE A 77 17.86 8.50 -11.61
C ILE A 77 18.57 8.52 -10.25
N ARG A 78 19.65 9.28 -10.13
CA ARG A 78 20.41 9.36 -8.88
C ARG A 78 19.57 9.90 -7.74
N GLY A 79 18.92 11.04 -7.97
CA GLY A 79 18.04 11.65 -6.96
C GLY A 79 16.85 10.77 -6.62
N GLY A 80 16.29 10.10 -7.63
CA GLY A 80 15.18 9.18 -7.42
C GLY A 80 15.56 7.98 -6.58
N VAL A 81 16.72 7.39 -6.81
CA VAL A 81 17.21 6.26 -6.02
C VAL A 81 17.41 6.68 -4.56
N GLU A 82 18.04 7.83 -4.33
CA GLU A 82 18.25 8.33 -2.98
C GLU A 82 16.93 8.59 -2.25
N GLN A 83 15.99 9.27 -2.91
CA GLN A 83 14.70 9.59 -2.33
C GLN A 83 13.88 8.32 -2.03
N HIS A 84 13.90 7.37 -2.94
CA HIS A 84 13.18 6.11 -2.77
C HIS A 84 13.79 5.27 -1.65
N PHE A 85 15.12 5.27 -1.55
CA PHE A 85 15.82 4.59 -0.45
C PHE A 85 15.41 5.17 0.90
N ASP A 86 15.38 6.51 1.01
CA ASP A 86 14.95 7.17 2.24
C ASP A 86 13.51 6.84 2.59
N PHE A 87 12.62 6.81 1.58
CA PHE A 87 11.23 6.44 1.78
C PHE A 87 11.08 5.02 2.31
N ILE A 88 11.81 4.07 1.73
CA ILE A 88 11.79 2.67 2.17
C ILE A 88 12.37 2.54 3.58
N ALA A 89 13.43 3.28 3.90
CA ALA A 89 14.04 3.26 5.23
C ALA A 89 13.07 3.76 6.30
N ASP A 90 12.25 4.76 5.97
CA ASP A 90 11.23 5.29 6.88
C ASP A 90 10.00 4.40 6.99
N ASN A 91 9.77 3.52 6.01
CA ASN A 91 8.60 2.64 5.93
C ASN A 91 9.03 1.21 5.63
N PRO A 92 9.79 0.53 6.52
CA PRO A 92 10.40 -0.76 6.20
C PRO A 92 9.41 -1.90 5.97
N ASP A 93 8.22 -1.83 6.57
CA ASP A 93 7.22 -2.88 6.45
C ASP A 93 6.40 -2.79 5.16
N LEU A 94 6.37 -1.61 4.54
CA LEU A 94 5.54 -1.35 3.37
C LEU A 94 5.97 -2.15 2.13
N PRO A 95 7.26 -2.14 1.72
CA PRO A 95 7.68 -2.93 0.58
C PRO A 95 7.48 -4.44 0.81
N ARG A 96 7.77 -4.92 2.01
CA ARG A 96 7.57 -6.32 2.37
C ARG A 96 6.11 -6.73 2.23
N PHE A 97 5.21 -5.91 2.75
CA PHE A 97 3.78 -6.16 2.69
C PHE A 97 3.29 -6.25 1.23
N ILE A 98 3.67 -5.27 0.42
CA ILE A 98 3.26 -5.21 -0.99
C ILE A 98 3.82 -6.41 -1.76
N VAL A 99 5.11 -6.69 -1.61
CA VAL A 99 5.77 -7.78 -2.32
C VAL A 99 5.16 -9.12 -1.94
N ASN A 100 4.95 -9.37 -0.65
CA ASN A 100 4.35 -10.63 -0.19
C ASN A 100 2.95 -10.82 -0.77
N GLU A 101 2.13 -9.79 -0.78
CA GLU A 101 0.76 -9.89 -1.28
C GLU A 101 0.72 -10.09 -2.79
N VAL A 102 1.50 -9.31 -3.54
CA VAL A 102 1.52 -9.41 -5.00
C VAL A 102 2.04 -10.77 -5.46
N PHE A 103 3.11 -11.26 -4.85
CA PHE A 103 3.70 -12.55 -5.24
C PHE A 103 2.89 -13.74 -4.76
N SER A 104 2.18 -13.61 -3.64
CA SER A 104 1.32 -14.70 -3.15
C SER A 104 0.01 -14.82 -3.92
N HIS A 105 -0.44 -13.74 -4.53
CA HIS A 105 -1.72 -13.69 -5.24
C HIS A 105 -1.58 -12.97 -6.58
N PRO A 106 -0.76 -13.48 -7.51
CA PRO A 106 -0.51 -12.78 -8.77
C PRO A 106 -1.76 -12.58 -9.61
N GLU A 107 -2.70 -13.53 -9.57
CA GLU A 107 -3.96 -13.44 -10.32
C GLU A 107 -4.83 -12.28 -9.86
N ARG A 108 -4.77 -11.95 -8.56
CA ARG A 108 -5.55 -10.86 -7.98
C ARG A 108 -5.07 -9.50 -8.46
N TYR A 109 -3.77 -9.38 -8.72
CA TYR A 109 -3.13 -8.12 -9.06
C TYR A 109 -2.72 -7.98 -10.53
N ALA A 110 -3.08 -8.94 -11.37
CA ALA A 110 -2.75 -8.91 -12.79
C ALA A 110 -3.29 -7.66 -13.49
N ALA A 111 -4.54 -7.28 -13.20
CA ALA A 111 -5.16 -6.09 -13.78
C ALA A 111 -4.46 -4.81 -13.31
N MET A 112 -3.99 -4.78 -12.06
CA MET A 112 -3.27 -3.65 -11.51
C MET A 112 -1.90 -3.50 -12.18
N GLN A 113 -1.20 -4.60 -12.44
CA GLN A 113 0.07 -4.59 -13.16
C GLN A 113 -0.09 -4.03 -14.56
N THR A 114 -1.16 -4.43 -15.26
CA THR A 114 -1.47 -3.92 -16.59
C THR A 114 -1.72 -2.41 -16.54
N ARG A 115 -2.47 -1.95 -15.54
CA ARG A 115 -2.77 -0.54 -15.36
C ARG A 115 -1.51 0.28 -15.08
N LEU A 116 -0.62 -0.21 -14.23
CA LEU A 116 0.65 0.44 -13.93
C LEU A 116 1.55 0.51 -15.16
N SER A 117 1.61 -0.58 -15.94
CA SER A 117 2.39 -0.62 -17.17
C SER A 117 1.87 0.41 -18.19
N PHE A 118 0.56 0.50 -18.32
CA PHE A 118 -0.07 1.48 -19.21
C PHE A 118 0.25 2.91 -18.79
N MET A 119 0.16 3.20 -17.48
CA MET A 119 0.49 4.52 -16.95
C MET A 119 1.95 4.88 -17.19
N ALA A 120 2.86 3.94 -17.03
CA ALA A 120 4.28 4.14 -17.29
C ALA A 120 4.53 4.47 -18.77
N ILE A 121 3.83 3.82 -19.69
CA ILE A 121 3.94 4.07 -21.12
C ILE A 121 3.39 5.44 -21.48
N THR A 122 2.23 5.84 -20.92
CA THR A 122 1.58 7.10 -21.24
C THR A 122 2.29 8.32 -20.64
N ASN A 123 3.09 8.12 -19.61
CA ASN A 123 3.83 9.19 -18.94
C ASN A 123 5.29 9.32 -19.41
N CYS A 124 5.67 8.58 -20.41
CA CYS A 124 7.02 8.69 -21.01
C CYS A 124 7.15 9.84 -21.99
#